data_c7b81f20b44646455a11d68f44b45c7a
#
_entry.id   c7b81f20b44646455a11d68f44b45c7a
#
_cell.length_a   1.000
_cell.length_b   1.000
_cell.length_c   1.000
_cell.angle_alpha   90.00
_cell.angle_beta   90.00
_cell.angle_gamma   90.00
#
_symmetry.space_group_name_H-M   'P 1'
#
loop_
_entity.id
_entity.type
_entity.pdbx_description
1 polymer ?
#
loop_
_entity_poly.entity_id
_entity_poly.type
_entity_poly.pdbx_seq_one_letter_code
_entity_poly.pdbx_strand_id
1 'polypeptide(L)'
;MKANTKRSGDTNVAVAYLRASTEDQRLSPEAQRASIEAWALAQGVVVVAWHVDAGVSGAADLSDRPALVAALAELRLHRAGLFVVAKRDRLARDCYVAATIDRAVAAQGARVQTADGTGNGDTPADAFMRSVLDAASAYERELIRARTKAALAAKKARGERTGTVRYGYTADASGRLVECPVEQAVLAQVRALDAAGLSQRAIVAELQRAGFLGRTGKPLARTQVQNILAA
;
A
#
# COMPACT_ATOMS: atom_id res chain seq x y z
N MET A 1 6.98 44.37 10.74
CA MET A 1 6.58 43.03 10.30
C MET A 1 5.06 42.88 10.42
N LYS A 2 4.32 42.85 9.32
CA LYS A 2 2.86 42.63 9.36
C LYS A 2 2.66 41.13 9.66
N ALA A 3 2.01 40.82 10.78
CA ALA A 3 1.56 39.46 11.09
C ALA A 3 0.64 39.00 9.96
N ASN A 4 1.08 37.98 9.23
CA ASN A 4 0.27 37.33 8.20
C ASN A 4 -0.79 36.50 8.92
N THR A 5 -1.95 37.11 9.21
CA THR A 5 -3.12 36.45 9.78
C THR A 5 -3.56 35.44 8.73
N LYS A 6 -3.20 34.16 8.90
CA LYS A 6 -3.71 33.07 8.08
C LYS A 6 -5.24 33.15 8.13
N ARG A 7 -5.88 33.46 7.00
CA ARG A 7 -7.33 33.48 6.90
C ARG A 7 -7.82 32.04 7.15
N SER A 8 -8.53 31.83 8.23
CA SER A 8 -9.25 30.60 8.52
C SER A 8 -10.31 30.38 7.44
N GLY A 9 -10.44 29.17 6.93
CA GLY A 9 -11.54 28.79 6.02
C GLY A 9 -12.90 28.77 6.74
N ASP A 10 -13.96 28.71 5.94
CA ASP A 10 -15.34 28.60 6.45
C ASP A 10 -15.59 27.20 7.01
N THR A 11 -15.88 27.09 8.29
CA THR A 11 -16.15 25.83 8.99
C THR A 11 -17.49 25.19 8.63
N ASN A 12 -18.35 25.87 7.87
CA ASN A 12 -19.57 25.29 7.30
C ASN A 12 -19.34 24.67 5.92
N VAL A 13 -18.11 24.79 5.38
CA VAL A 13 -17.73 24.26 4.06
C VAL A 13 -16.64 23.22 4.23
N ALA A 14 -16.83 22.06 3.61
CA ALA A 14 -15.94 20.93 3.69
C ALA A 14 -15.51 20.42 2.31
N VAL A 15 -14.29 19.89 2.23
CA VAL A 15 -13.83 19.02 1.15
C VAL A 15 -13.68 17.61 1.72
N ALA A 16 -14.29 16.63 1.07
CA ALA A 16 -14.27 15.24 1.50
C ALA A 16 -13.19 14.44 0.75
N TYR A 17 -12.52 13.57 1.49
CA TYR A 17 -11.54 12.65 0.95
C TYR A 17 -11.84 11.21 1.37
N LEU A 18 -11.80 10.31 0.37
CA LEU A 18 -12.02 8.89 0.53
C LEU A 18 -10.79 8.12 0.02
N ARG A 19 -10.51 6.99 0.64
CA ARG A 19 -9.43 6.12 0.20
C ARG A 19 -9.89 4.66 0.23
N ALA A 20 -9.68 3.95 -0.86
CA ALA A 20 -9.82 2.50 -0.94
C ALA A 20 -8.48 1.87 -1.26
N SER A 21 -8.06 0.88 -0.48
CA SER A 21 -6.91 0.02 -0.81
C SER A 21 -7.41 -1.36 -1.23
N THR A 22 -6.63 -2.07 -2.04
CA THR A 22 -6.92 -3.45 -2.45
C THR A 22 -6.98 -4.43 -1.27
N GLU A 23 -6.35 -4.09 -0.15
CA GLU A 23 -6.29 -4.93 1.05
C GLU A 23 -7.41 -4.63 2.07
N ASP A 24 -8.10 -3.52 1.93
CA ASP A 24 -9.02 -2.98 2.95
C ASP A 24 -10.47 -3.11 2.52
N GLN A 25 -11.02 -4.32 2.64
CA GLN A 25 -12.42 -4.62 2.31
C GLN A 25 -13.43 -4.11 3.38
N ARG A 26 -12.97 -3.51 4.48
CA ARG A 26 -13.82 -3.20 5.65
C ARG A 26 -14.70 -1.96 5.50
N LEU A 27 -14.39 -1.03 4.61
CA LEU A 27 -15.21 0.15 4.38
C LEU A 27 -15.06 0.62 2.92
N SER A 28 -16.04 0.31 2.09
CA SER A 28 -16.06 0.70 0.69
C SER A 28 -16.14 2.24 0.53
N PRO A 29 -15.72 2.82 -0.60
CA PRO A 29 -15.87 4.25 -0.86
C PRO A 29 -17.31 4.75 -0.67
N GLU A 30 -18.31 3.93 -1.04
CA GLU A 30 -19.74 4.26 -0.89
C GLU A 30 -20.12 4.33 0.59
N ALA A 31 -19.66 3.39 1.42
CA ALA A 31 -19.92 3.42 2.85
C ALA A 31 -19.22 4.59 3.55
N GLN A 32 -17.99 4.94 3.11
CA GLN A 32 -17.28 6.12 3.58
C GLN A 32 -18.08 7.40 3.22
N ARG A 33 -18.54 7.48 1.99
CA ARG A 33 -19.34 8.61 1.49
C ARG A 33 -20.62 8.77 2.29
N ALA A 34 -21.38 7.71 2.47
CA ALA A 34 -22.62 7.71 3.27
C ALA A 34 -22.37 8.19 4.71
N SER A 35 -21.27 7.75 5.34
CA SER A 35 -20.89 8.20 6.68
C SER A 35 -20.58 9.70 6.73
N ILE A 36 -19.87 10.24 5.74
CA ILE A 36 -19.53 11.66 5.67
C ILE A 36 -20.80 12.49 5.37
N GLU A 37 -21.67 12.04 4.48
CA GLU A 37 -22.94 12.72 4.15
C GLU A 37 -23.86 12.81 5.38
N ALA A 38 -24.01 11.72 6.13
CA ALA A 38 -24.79 11.69 7.36
C ALA A 38 -24.22 12.65 8.42
N TRP A 39 -22.89 12.65 8.57
CA TRP A 39 -22.20 13.57 9.48
C TRP A 39 -22.39 15.03 9.04
N ALA A 40 -22.20 15.34 7.76
CA ALA A 40 -22.32 16.69 7.21
C ALA A 40 -23.75 17.25 7.42
N LEU A 41 -24.76 16.42 7.16
CA LEU A 41 -26.15 16.76 7.42
C LEU A 41 -26.39 17.07 8.90
N ALA A 42 -25.90 16.23 9.81
CA ALA A 42 -26.05 16.41 11.25
C ALA A 42 -25.35 17.68 11.78
N GLN A 43 -24.24 18.09 11.15
CA GLN A 43 -23.47 19.28 11.54
C GLN A 43 -23.86 20.56 10.78
N GLY A 44 -24.75 20.49 9.80
CA GLY A 44 -25.07 21.60 8.93
C GLY A 44 -23.93 22.06 8.03
N VAL A 45 -23.03 21.11 7.66
CA VAL A 45 -21.85 21.37 6.82
C VAL A 45 -22.15 21.01 5.37
N VAL A 46 -21.70 21.85 4.43
CA VAL A 46 -21.83 21.61 2.99
C VAL A 46 -20.51 21.01 2.46
N VAL A 47 -20.58 19.81 1.89
CA VAL A 47 -19.44 19.19 1.20
C VAL A 47 -19.43 19.65 -0.25
N VAL A 48 -18.45 20.48 -0.62
CA VAL A 48 -18.37 21.12 -1.95
C VAL A 48 -17.56 20.32 -2.96
N ALA A 49 -16.68 19.42 -2.51
CA ALA A 49 -15.87 18.59 -3.39
C ALA A 49 -15.62 17.21 -2.76
N TRP A 50 -15.49 16.19 -3.61
CA TRP A 50 -15.26 14.80 -3.24
C TRP A 50 -14.07 14.25 -4.01
N HIS A 51 -13.11 13.68 -3.31
CA HIS A 51 -11.89 13.11 -3.89
C HIS A 51 -11.69 11.68 -3.42
N VAL A 52 -11.32 10.79 -4.35
CA VAL A 52 -11.16 9.36 -4.07
C VAL A 52 -9.82 8.86 -4.61
N ASP A 53 -8.95 8.35 -3.75
CA ASP A 53 -7.78 7.57 -4.13
C ASP A 53 -8.12 6.09 -4.05
N ALA A 54 -8.32 5.46 -5.21
CA ALA A 54 -8.59 4.02 -5.32
C ALA A 54 -7.28 3.24 -5.48
N GLY A 55 -7.15 2.11 -4.78
CA GLY A 55 -5.98 1.24 -4.86
C GLY A 55 -4.73 1.75 -4.12
N VAL A 56 -4.84 2.84 -3.36
CA VAL A 56 -3.69 3.47 -2.69
C VAL A 56 -3.59 3.03 -1.23
N SER A 57 -2.38 2.65 -0.81
CA SER A 57 -2.09 2.28 0.59
C SER A 57 -2.21 3.48 1.53
N GLY A 58 -2.70 3.24 2.76
CA GLY A 58 -2.70 4.27 3.81
C GLY A 58 -1.31 4.66 4.32
N ALA A 59 -0.26 3.93 3.93
CA ALA A 59 1.14 4.24 4.22
C ALA A 59 1.85 4.95 3.04
N ALA A 60 1.15 5.18 1.92
CA ALA A 60 1.72 5.88 0.77
C ALA A 60 1.99 7.35 1.10
N ASP A 61 3.05 7.90 0.52
CA ASP A 61 3.41 9.30 0.65
C ASP A 61 2.36 10.22 -0.03
N LEU A 62 2.43 11.51 0.31
CA LEU A 62 1.52 12.52 -0.24
C LEU A 62 1.59 12.60 -1.78
N SER A 63 2.78 12.44 -2.35
CA SER A 63 3.04 12.43 -3.79
C SER A 63 2.34 11.31 -4.55
N ASP A 64 2.09 10.19 -3.86
CA ASP A 64 1.48 8.99 -4.45
C ASP A 64 -0.05 8.99 -4.33
N ARG A 65 -0.63 10.12 -3.88
CA ARG A 65 -2.05 10.32 -3.65
C ARG A 65 -2.59 11.52 -4.45
N PRO A 66 -2.79 11.36 -5.74
CA PRO A 66 -3.21 12.47 -6.61
C PRO A 66 -4.54 13.10 -6.19
N ALA A 67 -5.51 12.29 -5.73
CA ALA A 67 -6.79 12.82 -5.24
C ALA A 67 -6.64 13.58 -3.93
N LEU A 68 -5.73 13.18 -3.02
CA LEU A 68 -5.42 13.94 -1.81
C LEU A 68 -4.81 15.30 -2.14
N VAL A 69 -3.87 15.35 -3.11
CA VAL A 69 -3.25 16.60 -3.56
C VAL A 69 -4.30 17.53 -4.17
N ALA A 70 -5.20 16.99 -5.01
CA ALA A 70 -6.32 17.75 -5.56
C ALA A 70 -7.26 18.28 -4.47
N ALA A 71 -7.59 17.44 -3.47
CA ALA A 71 -8.43 17.84 -2.34
C ALA A 71 -7.82 19.01 -1.54
N LEU A 72 -6.52 19.03 -1.33
CA LEU A 72 -5.82 20.14 -0.66
C LEU A 72 -5.91 21.44 -1.48
N ALA A 73 -5.87 21.37 -2.81
CA ALA A 73 -6.06 22.55 -3.66
C ALA A 73 -7.50 23.08 -3.60
N GLU A 74 -8.50 22.19 -3.55
CA GLU A 74 -9.92 22.53 -3.42
C GLU A 74 -10.24 23.22 -2.08
N LEU A 75 -9.58 22.87 -0.97
CA LEU A 75 -9.70 23.59 0.30
C LEU A 75 -9.46 25.09 0.12
N ARG A 76 -8.44 25.44 -0.63
CA ARG A 76 -8.09 26.85 -0.91
C ARG A 76 -9.08 27.50 -1.88
N LEU A 77 -9.47 26.78 -2.93
CA LEU A 77 -10.37 27.27 -3.97
C LEU A 77 -11.74 27.65 -3.38
N HIS A 78 -12.30 26.78 -2.56
CA HIS A 78 -13.61 26.96 -1.93
C HIS A 78 -13.55 27.66 -0.57
N ARG A 79 -12.35 28.02 -0.09
CA ARG A 79 -12.14 28.54 1.27
C ARG A 79 -12.76 27.63 2.33
N ALA A 80 -12.71 26.32 2.10
CA ALA A 80 -13.26 25.34 3.02
C ALA A 80 -12.44 25.30 4.31
N GLY A 81 -13.11 25.34 5.46
CA GLY A 81 -12.47 25.24 6.78
C GLY A 81 -12.34 23.80 7.26
N LEU A 82 -12.96 22.83 6.57
CA LEU A 82 -12.96 21.43 6.97
C LEU A 82 -12.45 20.53 5.85
N PHE A 83 -11.56 19.61 6.23
CA PHE A 83 -11.14 18.48 5.43
C PHE A 83 -11.69 17.22 6.07
N VAL A 84 -12.66 16.55 5.44
CA VAL A 84 -13.44 15.50 6.07
C VAL A 84 -13.08 14.13 5.53
N VAL A 85 -12.87 13.17 6.44
CA VAL A 85 -12.68 11.76 6.15
C VAL A 85 -13.66 10.92 6.99
N ALA A 86 -14.00 9.72 6.55
CA ALA A 86 -14.90 8.85 7.30
C ALA A 86 -14.33 8.47 8.66
N LYS A 87 -13.04 8.06 8.68
CA LYS A 87 -12.27 7.71 9.88
C LYS A 87 -10.81 8.13 9.69
N ARG A 88 -10.07 8.29 10.79
CA ARG A 88 -8.68 8.72 10.76
C ARG A 88 -7.75 7.74 10.02
N ASP A 89 -8.00 6.44 10.08
CA ASP A 89 -7.26 5.41 9.34
C ASP A 89 -7.45 5.50 7.81
N ARG A 90 -8.48 6.18 7.35
CA ARG A 90 -8.67 6.53 5.93
C ARG A 90 -7.72 7.64 5.50
N LEU A 91 -7.40 8.55 6.40
CA LEU A 91 -6.43 9.61 6.13
C LEU A 91 -5.02 9.05 5.96
N ALA A 92 -4.53 8.37 6.99
CA ALA A 92 -3.23 7.70 6.99
C ALA A 92 -3.22 6.56 8.02
N ARG A 93 -2.36 5.58 7.77
CA ARG A 93 -2.09 4.50 8.73
C ARG A 93 -0.75 4.69 9.45
N ASP A 94 0.02 5.66 9.04
CA ASP A 94 1.29 6.02 9.64
C ASP A 94 1.16 7.38 10.32
N CYS A 95 1.68 7.50 11.55
CA CYS A 95 1.54 8.73 12.34
C CYS A 95 2.31 9.91 11.73
N TYR A 96 3.44 9.66 11.05
CA TYR A 96 4.21 10.70 10.36
C TYR A 96 3.44 11.22 9.15
N VAL A 97 2.87 10.32 8.34
CA VAL A 97 2.04 10.68 7.18
C VAL A 97 0.80 11.43 7.65
N ALA A 98 0.11 10.97 8.72
CA ALA A 98 -1.03 11.67 9.29
C ALA A 98 -0.68 13.10 9.72
N ALA A 99 0.42 13.29 10.47
CA ALA A 99 0.89 14.61 10.90
C ALA A 99 1.28 15.51 9.72
N THR A 100 1.84 14.93 8.66
CA THR A 100 2.18 15.67 7.44
C THR A 100 0.93 16.18 6.73
N ILE A 101 -0.12 15.35 6.63
CA ILE A 101 -1.41 15.74 6.05
C ILE A 101 -2.10 16.79 6.92
N ASP A 102 -2.13 16.62 8.25
CA ASP A 102 -2.67 17.61 9.18
C ASP A 102 -2.03 18.99 8.98
N ARG A 103 -0.69 19.03 8.83
CA ARG A 103 0.05 20.27 8.54
C ARG A 103 -0.30 20.85 7.17
N ALA A 104 -0.42 20.00 6.14
CA ALA A 104 -0.78 20.45 4.80
C ALA A 104 -2.20 21.06 4.76
N VAL A 105 -3.17 20.44 5.44
CA VAL A 105 -4.53 20.94 5.61
C VAL A 105 -4.54 22.27 6.38
N ALA A 106 -3.82 22.34 7.51
CA ALA A 106 -3.70 23.56 8.30
C ALA A 106 -3.04 24.70 7.53
N ALA A 107 -2.10 24.39 6.61
CA ALA A 107 -1.48 25.39 5.73
C ALA A 107 -2.49 26.03 4.76
N GLN A 108 -3.59 25.33 4.41
CA GLN A 108 -4.69 25.87 3.60
C GLN A 108 -5.75 26.62 4.44
N GLY A 109 -5.58 26.72 5.76
CA GLY A 109 -6.53 27.39 6.66
C GLY A 109 -7.70 26.49 7.09
N ALA A 110 -7.59 25.18 6.89
CA ALA A 110 -8.59 24.18 7.25
C ALA A 110 -8.09 23.27 8.40
N ARG A 111 -9.00 22.45 8.93
CA ARG A 111 -8.68 21.39 9.88
C ARG A 111 -9.23 20.04 9.41
N VAL A 112 -8.54 18.95 9.78
CA VAL A 112 -9.03 17.60 9.54
C VAL A 112 -10.20 17.31 10.50
N GLN A 113 -11.24 16.68 9.95
CA GLN A 113 -12.43 16.27 10.67
C GLN A 113 -12.74 14.81 10.30
N THR A 114 -13.12 14.00 11.27
CA THR A 114 -13.57 12.62 11.03
C THR A 114 -15.09 12.54 11.21
N ALA A 115 -15.77 11.79 10.35
CA ALA A 115 -17.22 11.63 10.43
C ALA A 115 -17.64 10.79 11.64
N ASP A 116 -16.78 9.92 12.15
CA ASP A 116 -17.03 9.13 13.37
C ASP A 116 -16.77 9.91 14.67
N GLY A 117 -16.38 11.18 14.58
CA GLY A 117 -16.14 12.07 15.71
C GLY A 117 -14.78 11.87 16.39
N THR A 118 -14.00 10.87 16.01
CA THR A 118 -12.76 10.51 16.69
C THR A 118 -11.65 11.52 16.47
N GLY A 119 -11.15 12.18 17.51
CA GLY A 119 -10.02 13.12 17.45
C GLY A 119 -10.37 14.47 16.81
N ASN A 120 -11.63 14.88 16.82
CA ASN A 120 -12.13 16.13 16.21
C ASN A 120 -11.91 17.39 17.07
N GLY A 121 -11.56 17.24 18.35
CA GLY A 121 -11.33 18.38 19.23
C GLY A 121 -10.00 19.11 18.98
N ASP A 122 -9.91 20.36 19.42
CA ASP A 122 -8.75 21.25 19.24
C ASP A 122 -7.90 21.41 20.50
N THR A 123 -8.23 20.68 21.57
CA THR A 123 -7.47 20.73 22.84
C THR A 123 -6.15 19.97 22.74
N PRO A 124 -5.15 20.28 23.60
CA PRO A 124 -3.94 19.47 23.70
C PRO A 124 -4.23 17.98 24.00
N ALA A 125 -5.31 17.69 24.75
CA ALA A 125 -5.76 16.34 25.03
C ALA A 125 -6.25 15.62 23.76
N ASP A 126 -6.97 16.29 22.86
CA ASP A 126 -7.40 15.75 21.58
C ASP A 126 -6.21 15.48 20.64
N ALA A 127 -5.22 16.38 20.63
CA ALA A 127 -3.98 16.20 19.87
C ALA A 127 -3.21 14.96 20.38
N PHE A 128 -3.12 14.80 21.68
CA PHE A 128 -2.53 13.61 22.30
C PHE A 128 -3.31 12.34 21.95
N MET A 129 -4.64 12.38 22.05
CA MET A 129 -5.50 11.24 21.71
C MET A 129 -5.33 10.84 20.22
N ARG A 130 -5.25 11.80 19.30
CA ARG A 130 -4.94 11.52 17.87
C ARG A 130 -3.62 10.77 17.72
N SER A 131 -2.58 11.24 18.42
CA SER A 131 -1.26 10.59 18.38
C SER A 131 -1.30 9.15 18.92
N VAL A 132 -2.05 8.90 19.99
CA VAL A 132 -2.24 7.56 20.57
C VAL A 132 -2.96 6.64 19.59
N LEU A 133 -4.01 7.12 18.92
CA LEU A 133 -4.77 6.34 17.94
C LEU A 133 -3.93 6.01 16.70
N ASP A 134 -3.14 6.97 16.22
CA ASP A 134 -2.22 6.76 15.11
C ASP A 134 -1.13 5.74 15.47
N ALA A 135 -0.57 5.82 16.69
CA ALA A 135 0.40 4.86 17.21
C ALA A 135 -0.20 3.45 17.39
N ALA A 136 -1.42 3.35 17.91
CA ALA A 136 -2.12 2.08 18.04
C ALA A 136 -2.37 1.41 16.68
N SER A 137 -2.78 2.19 15.68
CA SER A 137 -2.97 1.72 14.31
C SER A 137 -1.65 1.26 13.65
N ALA A 138 -0.53 1.91 13.94
CA ALA A 138 0.80 1.49 13.51
C ALA A 138 1.22 0.18 14.16
N TYR A 139 1.02 0.04 15.48
CA TYR A 139 1.36 -1.17 16.23
C TYR A 139 0.56 -2.38 15.76
N GLU A 140 -0.75 -2.24 15.51
CA GLU A 140 -1.58 -3.33 14.98
C GLU A 140 -1.04 -3.86 13.65
N ARG A 141 -0.61 -2.96 12.74
CA ARG A 141 0.00 -3.36 11.45
C ARG A 141 1.30 -4.13 11.62
N GLU A 142 2.16 -3.69 12.55
CA GLU A 142 3.41 -4.41 12.83
C GLU A 142 3.13 -5.81 13.41
N LEU A 143 2.12 -5.96 14.26
CA LEU A 143 1.68 -7.27 14.73
C LEU A 143 1.19 -8.18 13.60
N ILE A 144 0.40 -7.66 12.66
CA ILE A 144 -0.07 -8.40 11.49
C ILE A 144 1.11 -8.83 10.62
N ARG A 145 2.05 -7.91 10.35
CA ARG A 145 3.28 -8.22 9.59
C ARG A 145 4.11 -9.31 10.26
N ALA A 146 4.32 -9.20 11.58
CA ALA A 146 5.06 -10.19 12.34
C ALA A 146 4.41 -11.58 12.29
N ARG A 147 3.08 -11.65 12.47
CA ARG A 147 2.31 -12.90 12.35
C ARG A 147 2.41 -13.50 10.94
N THR A 148 2.25 -12.68 9.91
CA THR A 148 2.37 -13.13 8.52
C THR A 148 3.77 -13.65 8.22
N LYS A 149 4.82 -12.93 8.65
CA LYS A 149 6.21 -13.36 8.50
C LYS A 149 6.49 -14.68 9.20
N ALA A 150 5.99 -14.84 10.43
CA ALA A 150 6.13 -16.10 11.20
C ALA A 150 5.40 -17.26 10.50
N ALA A 151 4.17 -17.04 10.02
CA ALA A 151 3.40 -18.05 9.29
C ALA A 151 4.10 -18.49 7.99
N LEU A 152 4.64 -17.53 7.22
CA LEU A 152 5.40 -17.82 6.00
C LEU A 152 6.72 -18.56 6.32
N ALA A 153 7.41 -18.18 7.39
CA ALA A 153 8.62 -18.88 7.84
C ALA A 153 8.32 -20.34 8.24
N ALA A 154 7.22 -20.56 8.98
CA ALA A 154 6.78 -21.91 9.34
C ALA A 154 6.42 -22.75 8.10
N LYS A 155 5.73 -22.18 7.09
CA LYS A 155 5.47 -22.84 5.83
C LYS A 155 6.75 -23.20 5.08
N LYS A 156 7.70 -22.25 5.02
CA LYS A 156 9.01 -22.48 4.40
C LYS A 156 9.78 -23.62 5.08
N ALA A 157 9.76 -23.67 6.42
CA ALA A 157 10.40 -24.74 7.19
C ALA A 157 9.80 -26.13 6.91
N ARG A 158 8.51 -26.20 6.60
CA ARG A 158 7.82 -27.44 6.20
C ARG A 158 7.97 -27.78 4.70
N GLY A 159 8.73 -26.96 3.94
CA GLY A 159 8.89 -27.14 2.49
C GLY A 159 7.62 -26.83 1.69
N GLU A 160 6.68 -26.06 2.26
CA GLU A 160 5.46 -25.65 1.59
C GLU A 160 5.67 -24.39 0.72
N ARG A 161 4.84 -24.26 -0.30
CA ARG A 161 4.83 -23.08 -1.16
C ARG A 161 4.48 -21.82 -0.37
N THR A 162 5.31 -20.78 -0.48
CA THR A 162 5.11 -19.48 0.16
C THR A 162 4.98 -18.32 -0.83
N GLY A 163 4.77 -18.63 -2.11
CA GLY A 163 4.69 -17.64 -3.19
C GLY A 163 4.86 -18.32 -4.53
N THR A 164 5.55 -17.64 -5.46
CA THR A 164 5.91 -18.25 -6.77
C THR A 164 6.85 -19.43 -6.56
N VAL A 165 6.50 -20.56 -7.16
CA VAL A 165 7.34 -21.77 -7.08
C VAL A 165 8.60 -21.55 -7.89
N ARG A 166 9.76 -21.69 -7.23
CA ARG A 166 11.07 -21.56 -7.87
C ARG A 166 11.23 -22.60 -9.00
N TYR A 167 12.04 -22.26 -9.99
CA TYR A 167 12.36 -23.18 -11.08
C TYR A 167 13.07 -24.41 -10.54
N GLY A 168 12.76 -25.58 -11.07
CA GLY A 168 13.23 -26.88 -10.56
C GLY A 168 12.25 -27.58 -9.62
N TYR A 169 11.15 -26.92 -9.22
CA TYR A 169 10.15 -27.47 -8.31
C TYR A 169 8.72 -27.24 -8.81
N THR A 170 7.83 -28.12 -8.39
CA THR A 170 6.38 -27.97 -8.51
C THR A 170 5.76 -28.02 -7.12
N ALA A 171 4.52 -27.55 -6.97
CA ALA A 171 3.75 -27.76 -5.74
C ALA A 171 2.79 -28.93 -5.96
N ASP A 172 2.77 -29.90 -5.05
CA ASP A 172 1.77 -30.97 -5.04
C ASP A 172 0.39 -30.47 -4.58
N ALA A 173 -0.60 -31.36 -4.54
CA ALA A 173 -1.96 -31.05 -4.11
C ALA A 173 -2.04 -30.54 -2.66
N SER A 174 -1.07 -30.86 -1.82
CA SER A 174 -0.94 -30.38 -0.43
C SER A 174 -0.22 -29.04 -0.30
N GLY A 175 0.34 -28.52 -1.42
CA GLY A 175 1.13 -27.31 -1.46
C GLY A 175 2.61 -27.50 -1.09
N ARG A 176 3.09 -28.75 -0.95
CA ARG A 176 4.52 -29.03 -0.69
C ARG A 176 5.30 -28.91 -2.00
N LEU A 177 6.51 -28.41 -1.89
CA LEU A 177 7.45 -28.32 -3.02
C LEU A 177 8.06 -29.69 -3.30
N VAL A 178 7.86 -30.18 -4.53
CA VAL A 178 8.43 -31.42 -5.03
C VAL A 178 9.34 -31.10 -6.21
N GLU A 179 10.46 -31.81 -6.33
CA GLU A 179 11.36 -31.62 -7.47
C GLU A 179 10.66 -31.97 -8.79
N CYS A 180 10.85 -31.10 -9.78
CA CYS A 180 10.41 -31.35 -11.16
C CYS A 180 11.60 -31.93 -11.94
N PRO A 181 11.61 -33.23 -12.29
CA PRO A 181 12.76 -33.87 -12.92
C PRO A 181 13.22 -33.16 -14.19
N VAL A 182 12.30 -32.70 -15.01
CA VAL A 182 12.58 -31.99 -16.27
C VAL A 182 13.31 -30.68 -15.99
N GLU A 183 12.80 -29.88 -15.04
CA GLU A 183 13.42 -28.59 -14.66
C GLU A 183 14.76 -28.80 -13.91
N GLN A 184 14.89 -29.88 -13.11
CA GLN A 184 16.13 -30.22 -12.45
C GLN A 184 17.24 -30.59 -13.45
N ALA A 185 16.91 -31.28 -14.53
CA ALA A 185 17.85 -31.54 -15.61
C ALA A 185 18.36 -30.24 -16.26
N VAL A 186 17.47 -29.28 -16.47
CA VAL A 186 17.86 -27.93 -16.98
C VAL A 186 18.78 -27.21 -16.00
N LEU A 187 18.46 -27.25 -14.69
CA LEU A 187 19.31 -26.66 -13.65
C LEU A 187 20.72 -27.28 -13.63
N ALA A 188 20.79 -28.58 -13.71
CA ALA A 188 22.10 -29.31 -13.77
C ALA A 188 22.91 -28.87 -14.99
N GLN A 189 22.29 -28.79 -16.17
CA GLN A 189 22.95 -28.37 -17.40
C GLN A 189 23.41 -26.89 -17.33
N VAL A 190 22.60 -25.99 -16.81
CA VAL A 190 22.98 -24.57 -16.62
C VAL A 190 24.23 -24.48 -15.72
N ARG A 191 24.26 -25.21 -14.61
CA ARG A 191 25.39 -25.22 -13.68
C ARG A 191 26.65 -25.83 -14.30
N ALA A 192 26.51 -26.89 -15.07
CA ALA A 192 27.63 -27.51 -15.75
C ALA A 192 28.28 -26.60 -16.81
N LEU A 193 27.44 -25.88 -17.59
CA LEU A 193 27.92 -24.92 -18.59
C LEU A 193 28.56 -23.68 -17.95
N ASP A 194 28.02 -23.21 -16.83
CA ASP A 194 28.62 -22.12 -16.05
C ASP A 194 29.98 -22.52 -15.46
N ALA A 195 30.08 -23.73 -14.87
CA ALA A 195 31.34 -24.30 -14.36
C ALA A 195 32.39 -24.49 -15.48
N ALA A 196 31.94 -24.71 -16.71
CA ALA A 196 32.81 -24.75 -17.89
C ALA A 196 33.25 -23.36 -18.38
N GLY A 197 32.82 -22.27 -17.70
CA GLY A 197 33.25 -20.91 -17.99
C GLY A 197 32.47 -20.22 -19.12
N LEU A 198 31.32 -20.76 -19.53
CA LEU A 198 30.54 -20.16 -20.60
C LEU A 198 29.81 -18.87 -20.09
N SER A 199 29.77 -17.87 -20.96
CA SER A 199 28.96 -16.68 -20.65
C SER A 199 27.44 -17.00 -20.65
N GLN A 200 26.63 -16.26 -19.89
CA GLN A 200 25.19 -16.48 -19.83
C GLN A 200 24.51 -16.49 -21.21
N ARG A 201 25.02 -15.71 -22.18
CA ARG A 201 24.52 -15.73 -23.56
C ARG A 201 24.85 -17.04 -24.27
N ALA A 202 26.07 -17.57 -24.07
CA ALA A 202 26.48 -18.83 -24.63
C ALA A 202 25.69 -20.00 -23.99
N ILE A 203 25.43 -19.93 -22.67
CA ILE A 203 24.59 -20.92 -21.96
C ILE A 203 23.19 -20.97 -22.58
N VAL A 204 22.55 -19.79 -22.80
CA VAL A 204 21.22 -19.74 -23.43
C VAL A 204 21.23 -20.39 -24.81
N ALA A 205 22.24 -20.06 -25.66
CA ALA A 205 22.37 -20.63 -27.01
C ALA A 205 22.55 -22.13 -26.97
N GLU A 206 23.35 -22.65 -26.02
CA GLU A 206 23.62 -24.09 -25.87
C GLU A 206 22.38 -24.85 -25.42
N LEU A 207 21.64 -24.29 -24.40
CA LEU A 207 20.38 -24.86 -23.94
C LEU A 207 19.35 -24.93 -25.04
N GLN A 208 19.27 -23.88 -25.87
CA GLN A 208 18.34 -23.83 -27.01
C GLN A 208 18.70 -24.86 -28.07
N ARG A 209 20.00 -25.02 -28.39
CA ARG A 209 20.50 -26.04 -29.34
C ARG A 209 20.22 -27.46 -28.84
N ALA A 210 20.34 -27.67 -27.54
CA ALA A 210 20.07 -28.96 -26.89
C ALA A 210 18.56 -29.22 -26.67
N GLY A 211 17.67 -28.28 -27.08
CA GLY A 211 16.22 -28.45 -27.00
C GLY A 211 15.64 -28.23 -25.59
N PHE A 212 16.40 -27.67 -24.66
CA PHE A 212 15.86 -27.35 -23.34
C PHE A 212 14.90 -26.15 -23.38
N LEU A 213 13.71 -26.34 -22.82
CA LEU A 213 12.67 -25.33 -22.77
C LEU A 213 12.37 -24.92 -21.33
N GLY A 214 11.95 -23.67 -21.14
CA GLY A 214 11.46 -23.19 -19.87
C GLY A 214 10.04 -23.69 -19.56
N ARG A 215 9.53 -23.40 -18.37
CA ARG A 215 8.22 -23.80 -17.86
C ARG A 215 7.04 -23.43 -18.80
N THR A 216 7.19 -22.40 -19.61
CA THR A 216 6.19 -21.94 -20.57
C THR A 216 6.30 -22.58 -21.95
N GLY A 217 7.18 -23.58 -22.12
CA GLY A 217 7.45 -24.21 -23.41
C GLY A 217 8.28 -23.35 -24.38
N LYS A 218 8.83 -22.21 -23.92
CA LYS A 218 9.70 -21.32 -24.69
C LYS A 218 11.15 -21.49 -24.26
N PRO A 219 12.15 -21.19 -25.14
CA PRO A 219 13.55 -21.14 -24.75
C PRO A 219 13.77 -20.27 -23.52
N LEU A 220 14.73 -20.65 -22.67
CA LEU A 220 15.07 -19.86 -21.48
C LEU A 220 15.66 -18.50 -21.90
N ALA A 221 15.19 -17.44 -21.27
CA ALA A 221 15.76 -16.11 -21.41
C ALA A 221 17.03 -15.96 -20.57
N ARG A 222 17.93 -15.04 -20.94
CA ARG A 222 19.15 -14.74 -20.17
C ARG A 222 18.86 -14.41 -18.70
N THR A 223 17.81 -13.66 -18.43
CA THR A 223 17.38 -13.30 -17.07
C THR A 223 16.99 -14.53 -16.24
N GLN A 224 16.42 -15.56 -16.86
CA GLN A 224 16.10 -16.82 -16.18
C GLN A 224 17.38 -17.60 -15.84
N VAL A 225 18.35 -17.68 -16.76
CA VAL A 225 19.66 -18.27 -16.48
C VAL A 225 20.39 -17.52 -15.36
N GLN A 226 20.37 -16.19 -15.39
CA GLN A 226 20.93 -15.36 -14.33
C GLN A 226 20.29 -15.65 -12.96
N ASN A 227 18.96 -15.74 -12.89
CA ASN A 227 18.25 -16.07 -11.66
C ASN A 227 18.52 -17.50 -11.15
N ILE A 228 18.72 -18.45 -12.08
CA ILE A 228 19.10 -19.84 -11.74
C ILE A 228 20.48 -19.87 -11.09
N LEU A 229 21.44 -19.12 -11.63
CA LEU A 229 22.81 -19.08 -11.10
C LEU A 229 22.94 -18.29 -9.80
N ALA A 230 22.00 -17.39 -9.51
CA ALA A 230 21.96 -16.60 -8.28
C ALA A 230 21.21 -17.29 -7.11
N ALA A 231 20.52 -18.42 -7.35
CA ALA A 231 19.69 -19.15 -6.39
C ALA A 231 20.45 -20.31 -5.74
#